data_a512205219171044b4fc4838eef969e6
#
_entry.id   a512205219171044b4fc4838eef969e6
#
_cell.length_a   1.000
_cell.length_b   1.000
_cell.length_c   1.000
_cell.angle_alpha   90.00
_cell.angle_beta   90.00
_cell.angle_gamma   90.00
#
_symmetry.space_group_name_H-M   'P 1'
#
loop_
_entity.id
_entity.type
_entity.pdbx_description
1 polymer ?
#
loop_
_entity_poly.entity_id
_entity_poly.type
_entity_poly.pdbx_seq_one_letter_code
_entity_poly.pdbx_strand_id
1 'polypeptide(L)'
;KMNRGIMLSRGVPSEDELRDSARGICSGDEEILRGLQETIERLCAAYFDLYEKQSKSQTLKDAQKDEFFGLRDFYSLVKMVYGFAKQAERGDQISEIELEQSIKRNFSGLDDLDPVKIFSRQFPRLKRKVKFPSPECNPVKLIEDSLGKTEFEGETRYLLILTENYAALRLLQSQFRGHDPVIIFGSSFPKDQQYTQICRNINRIKVCMETGRMVVLLNLESLYESLYDALNQYYVYLDKQKYVDLGLGNHRVKCRVADKFKLIVVAEKDVVYKRFQIPLINRLEKHLLVMSTGLTERQARLVKDLEEWVEHFSNAKPEHSSTQ
;
A
#
# COMPACT_ATOMS: atom_id res chain seq x y z
N LYS A 1 1.61 -3.74 -34.78
CA LYS A 1 0.93 -2.50 -34.31
C LYS A 1 1.88 -1.47 -33.67
N MET A 2 3.12 -1.85 -33.37
CA MET A 2 4.12 -0.93 -32.79
C MET A 2 4.65 0.15 -33.77
N ASN A 3 4.47 -0.02 -35.06
CA ASN A 3 5.02 0.90 -36.09
C ASN A 3 4.34 2.29 -36.14
N ARG A 4 3.36 2.55 -35.27
CA ARG A 4 2.64 3.84 -35.21
C ARG A 4 2.84 4.57 -33.90
N GLY A 5 3.66 4.05 -32.99
CA GLY A 5 3.95 4.65 -31.70
C GLY A 5 5.40 5.11 -31.62
N ILE A 6 5.63 6.29 -31.06
CA ILE A 6 6.95 6.73 -30.65
C ILE A 6 7.20 6.17 -29.26
N MET A 7 8.26 5.40 -29.11
CA MET A 7 8.64 4.83 -27.81
C MET A 7 9.52 5.84 -27.08
N LEU A 8 9.01 6.36 -25.97
CA LEU A 8 9.78 7.21 -25.06
C LEU A 8 10.20 6.35 -23.87
N SER A 9 11.50 6.19 -23.69
CA SER A 9 12.04 5.57 -22.48
C SER A 9 12.39 6.67 -21.49
N ARG A 10 11.82 6.60 -20.28
CA ARG A 10 12.20 7.46 -19.17
C ARG A 10 13.00 6.63 -18.17
N GLY A 11 14.21 7.08 -17.87
CA GLY A 11 15.06 6.49 -16.84
C GLY A 11 14.56 6.77 -15.43
N VAL A 12 15.33 6.36 -14.45
CA VAL A 12 15.13 6.73 -13.03
C VAL A 12 15.19 8.26 -12.92
N PRO A 13 14.20 8.92 -12.29
CA PRO A 13 14.23 10.37 -12.14
C PRO A 13 15.40 10.81 -11.28
N SER A 14 16.02 11.93 -11.65
CA SER A 14 17.04 12.60 -10.87
C SER A 14 16.43 13.23 -9.61
N GLU A 15 17.26 13.56 -8.62
CA GLU A 15 16.80 14.29 -7.44
C GLU A 15 16.16 15.64 -7.80
N ASP A 16 16.64 16.32 -8.85
CA ASP A 16 16.07 17.59 -9.31
C ASP A 16 14.66 17.41 -9.87
N GLU A 17 14.44 16.35 -10.67
CA GLU A 17 13.09 16.03 -11.19
C GLU A 17 12.12 15.63 -10.05
N LEU A 18 12.61 14.93 -9.03
CA LEU A 18 11.82 14.61 -7.83
C LEU A 18 11.44 15.89 -7.08
N ARG A 19 12.39 16.82 -6.93
CA ARG A 19 12.18 18.11 -6.27
C ARG A 19 11.16 18.97 -7.00
N ASP A 20 11.27 19.07 -8.32
CA ASP A 20 10.34 19.84 -9.15
C ASP A 20 8.94 19.23 -9.11
N SER A 21 8.83 17.90 -9.15
CA SER A 21 7.55 17.19 -9.01
C SER A 21 6.92 17.43 -7.63
N ALA A 22 7.71 17.36 -6.55
CA ALA A 22 7.25 17.60 -5.20
C ALA A 22 6.78 19.04 -4.99
N ARG A 23 7.52 20.02 -5.51
CA ARG A 23 7.12 21.43 -5.53
C ARG A 23 5.82 21.65 -6.30
N GLY A 24 5.67 21.01 -7.46
CA GLY A 24 4.45 21.04 -8.25
C GLY A 24 3.23 20.48 -7.48
N ILE A 25 3.40 19.41 -6.71
CA ILE A 25 2.33 18.86 -5.86
C ILE A 25 1.92 19.85 -4.76
N CYS A 26 2.88 20.56 -4.18
CA CYS A 26 2.65 21.52 -3.09
C CYS A 26 2.32 22.94 -3.56
N SER A 27 2.22 23.20 -4.87
CA SER A 27 2.08 24.55 -5.45
C SER A 27 0.73 25.23 -5.18
N GLY A 28 -0.24 24.51 -4.60
CA GLY A 28 -1.57 25.06 -4.32
C GLY A 28 -1.59 26.12 -3.21
N ASP A 29 -0.53 26.21 -2.39
CA ASP A 29 -0.35 27.19 -1.31
C ASP A 29 1.13 27.56 -1.19
N GLU A 30 1.46 28.80 -1.54
CA GLU A 30 2.85 29.28 -1.56
C GLU A 30 3.46 29.41 -0.17
N GLU A 31 2.68 29.69 0.86
CA GLU A 31 3.16 29.86 2.23
C GLU A 31 3.58 28.47 2.79
N ILE A 32 2.71 27.47 2.62
CA ILE A 32 3.00 26.09 3.00
C ILE A 32 4.18 25.55 2.20
N LEU A 33 4.24 25.84 0.89
CA LEU A 33 5.35 25.41 0.04
C LEU A 33 6.69 25.96 0.55
N ARG A 34 6.73 27.23 0.95
CA ARG A 34 7.95 27.85 1.53
C ARG A 34 8.35 27.17 2.83
N GLY A 35 7.38 26.89 3.72
CA GLY A 35 7.64 26.19 4.98
C GLY A 35 8.11 24.75 4.80
N LEU A 36 7.66 24.07 3.73
CA LEU A 36 8.03 22.69 3.43
C LEU A 36 9.30 22.54 2.58
N GLN A 37 9.93 23.60 2.11
CA GLN A 37 11.02 23.50 1.15
C GLN A 37 12.16 22.59 1.63
N GLU A 38 12.65 22.79 2.86
CA GLU A 38 13.68 21.93 3.45
C GLU A 38 13.21 20.49 3.63
N THR A 39 11.95 20.31 4.03
CA THR A 39 11.35 18.98 4.18
C THR A 39 11.29 18.26 2.83
N ILE A 40 10.87 18.94 1.76
CA ILE A 40 10.83 18.39 0.40
C ILE A 40 12.21 17.92 -0.05
N GLU A 41 13.25 18.73 0.15
CA GLU A 41 14.63 18.36 -0.22
C GLU A 41 15.08 17.10 0.51
N ARG A 42 14.82 17.04 1.81
CA ARG A 42 15.13 15.85 2.62
C ARG A 42 14.32 14.61 2.20
N LEU A 43 13.05 14.78 1.81
CA LEU A 43 12.21 13.68 1.30
C LEU A 43 12.74 13.15 -0.03
N CYS A 44 13.15 14.03 -0.95
CA CYS A 44 13.73 13.64 -2.23
C CYS A 44 15.01 12.82 -2.04
N ALA A 45 15.95 13.32 -1.22
CA ALA A 45 17.18 12.61 -0.92
C ALA A 45 16.93 11.26 -0.21
N ALA A 46 15.96 11.20 0.72
CA ALA A 46 15.61 9.96 1.41
C ALA A 46 14.97 8.94 0.47
N TYR A 47 14.10 9.39 -0.45
CA TYR A 47 13.49 8.52 -1.45
C TYR A 47 14.53 8.01 -2.45
N PHE A 48 15.46 8.84 -2.90
CA PHE A 48 16.54 8.42 -3.77
C PHE A 48 17.39 7.33 -3.11
N ASP A 49 17.76 7.52 -1.84
CA ASP A 49 18.44 6.50 -1.01
C ASP A 49 17.62 5.20 -0.90
N LEU A 50 16.28 5.29 -0.76
CA LEU A 50 15.39 4.15 -0.70
C LEU A 50 15.36 3.41 -2.04
N TYR A 51 15.25 4.16 -3.14
CA TYR A 51 15.19 3.62 -4.50
C TYR A 51 16.47 2.84 -4.84
N GLU A 52 17.64 3.38 -4.51
CA GLU A 52 18.91 2.66 -4.70
C GLU A 52 19.03 1.40 -3.84
N LYS A 53 18.48 1.43 -2.62
CA LYS A 53 18.58 0.28 -1.70
C LYS A 53 17.63 -0.83 -2.04
N GLN A 54 16.43 -0.54 -2.57
CA GLN A 54 15.52 -1.60 -2.96
C GLN A 54 16.11 -2.51 -4.05
N SER A 55 16.94 -1.97 -4.96
CA SER A 55 17.63 -2.78 -5.96
C SER A 55 18.61 -3.81 -5.36
N LYS A 56 18.99 -3.63 -4.08
CA LYS A 56 19.86 -4.54 -3.32
C LYS A 56 19.08 -5.52 -2.44
N SER A 57 17.76 -5.37 -2.34
CA SER A 57 16.87 -6.27 -1.62
C SER A 57 17.01 -7.70 -2.14
N GLN A 58 17.19 -8.66 -1.24
CA GLN A 58 17.29 -10.08 -1.60
C GLN A 58 15.92 -10.58 -2.08
N THR A 59 14.86 -10.17 -1.42
CA THR A 59 13.48 -10.50 -1.77
C THR A 59 13.15 -10.11 -3.22
N LEU A 60 13.57 -8.92 -3.66
CA LEU A 60 13.34 -8.47 -5.04
C LEU A 60 14.23 -9.19 -6.04
N LYS A 61 15.48 -9.48 -5.69
CA LYS A 61 16.39 -10.27 -6.56
C LYS A 61 15.85 -11.67 -6.78
N ASP A 62 15.39 -12.34 -5.73
CA ASP A 62 14.79 -13.67 -5.81
C ASP A 62 13.49 -13.68 -6.63
N ALA A 63 12.78 -12.56 -6.62
CA ALA A 63 11.59 -12.34 -7.44
C ALA A 63 11.87 -11.83 -8.87
N GLN A 64 13.14 -11.58 -9.23
CA GLN A 64 13.57 -10.98 -10.50
C GLN A 64 12.87 -9.64 -10.78
N LYS A 65 12.75 -8.78 -9.76
CA LYS A 65 12.16 -7.45 -9.86
C LYS A 65 13.17 -6.38 -9.48
N ASP A 66 13.11 -5.28 -10.21
CA ASP A 66 14.01 -4.14 -9.99
C ASP A 66 13.39 -3.08 -9.08
N GLU A 67 12.06 -3.09 -8.94
CA GLU A 67 11.31 -2.04 -8.26
C GLU A 67 10.12 -2.62 -7.48
N PHE A 68 9.89 -2.09 -6.27
CA PHE A 68 8.70 -2.34 -5.47
C PHE A 68 8.05 -1.02 -5.03
N PHE A 69 8.87 0.00 -4.76
CA PHE A 69 8.46 1.35 -4.43
C PHE A 69 8.75 2.28 -5.60
N GLY A 70 7.69 2.78 -6.23
CA GLY A 70 7.80 3.64 -7.39
C GLY A 70 7.49 5.11 -7.10
N LEU A 71 7.53 5.93 -8.17
CA LEU A 71 7.22 7.36 -8.11
C LEU A 71 5.84 7.67 -7.52
N ARG A 72 4.86 6.80 -7.71
CA ARG A 72 3.52 6.99 -7.14
C ARG A 72 3.53 6.95 -5.62
N ASP A 73 4.37 6.10 -5.03
CA ASP A 73 4.55 6.03 -3.59
C ASP A 73 5.19 7.33 -3.07
N PHE A 74 6.18 7.85 -3.80
CA PHE A 74 6.80 9.13 -3.48
C PHE A 74 5.81 10.31 -3.60
N TYR A 75 5.03 10.36 -4.68
CA TYR A 75 4.03 11.43 -4.84
C TYR A 75 2.94 11.37 -3.77
N SER A 76 2.52 10.17 -3.37
CA SER A 76 1.58 9.99 -2.28
C SER A 76 2.18 10.40 -0.93
N LEU A 77 3.46 10.11 -0.67
CA LEU A 77 4.18 10.61 0.50
C LEU A 77 4.16 12.15 0.55
N VAL A 78 4.52 12.81 -0.56
CA VAL A 78 4.54 14.28 -0.63
C VAL A 78 3.14 14.86 -0.40
N LYS A 79 2.10 14.28 -1.01
CA LYS A 79 0.71 14.70 -0.81
C LYS A 79 0.28 14.57 0.65
N MET A 80 0.64 13.47 1.33
CA MET A 80 0.34 13.30 2.76
C MET A 80 1.04 14.34 3.61
N VAL A 81 2.32 14.57 3.36
CA VAL A 81 3.12 15.58 4.08
C VAL A 81 2.53 16.97 3.89
N TYR A 82 2.16 17.32 2.66
CA TYR A 82 1.48 18.59 2.35
C TYR A 82 0.11 18.70 3.04
N GLY A 83 -0.66 17.62 3.05
CA GLY A 83 -1.96 17.58 3.73
C GLY A 83 -1.84 17.81 5.23
N PHE A 84 -0.88 17.18 5.92
CA PHE A 84 -0.61 17.44 7.33
C PHE A 84 -0.18 18.89 7.59
N ALA A 85 0.68 19.44 6.74
CA ALA A 85 1.09 20.84 6.85
C ALA A 85 -0.08 21.82 6.66
N LYS A 86 -1.02 21.49 5.77
CA LYS A 86 -2.24 22.29 5.53
C LYS A 86 -3.22 22.26 6.71
N GLN A 87 -3.27 21.15 7.46
CA GLN A 87 -4.13 21.03 8.65
C GLN A 87 -3.50 21.65 9.90
N ALA A 88 -2.16 21.67 9.95
CA ALA A 88 -1.47 22.30 11.06
C ALA A 88 -1.65 23.81 10.94
N GLU A 89 -2.35 24.44 11.91
CA GLU A 89 -2.47 25.91 12.02
C GLU A 89 -1.11 26.64 12.10
N ARG A 90 -0.03 25.89 12.20
CA ARG A 90 1.36 26.35 12.32
C ARG A 90 2.21 25.98 11.11
N GLY A 91 1.77 26.09 9.93
CA GLY A 91 2.44 26.10 8.61
C GLY A 91 3.77 25.35 8.36
N ASP A 92 4.58 25.04 9.36
CA ASP A 92 5.99 24.75 9.13
C ASP A 92 6.52 23.41 9.64
N GLN A 93 5.82 22.65 10.47
CA GLN A 93 6.42 21.46 11.07
C GLN A 93 5.48 20.28 11.18
N ILE A 94 5.73 19.30 10.32
CA ILE A 94 5.18 17.96 10.49
C ILE A 94 5.75 17.34 11.77
N SER A 95 4.89 16.75 12.59
CA SER A 95 5.30 16.00 13.77
C SER A 95 6.06 14.72 13.40
N GLU A 96 6.84 14.18 14.34
CA GLU A 96 7.55 12.91 14.13
C GLU A 96 6.60 11.76 13.84
N ILE A 97 5.42 11.76 14.46
CA ILE A 97 4.41 10.71 14.28
C ILE A 97 3.82 10.79 12.88
N GLU A 98 3.41 11.98 12.43
CA GLU A 98 2.85 12.19 11.09
C GLU A 98 3.85 11.83 10.00
N LEU A 99 5.13 12.15 10.20
CA LEU A 99 6.19 11.77 9.28
C LEU A 99 6.40 10.24 9.26
N GLU A 100 6.43 9.59 10.43
CA GLU A 100 6.52 8.13 10.54
C GLU A 100 5.33 7.45 9.86
N GLN A 101 4.10 7.93 10.10
CA GLN A 101 2.88 7.44 9.45
C GLN A 101 2.97 7.60 7.93
N SER A 102 3.35 8.78 7.45
CA SER A 102 3.48 9.05 6.01
C SER A 102 4.47 8.12 5.34
N ILE A 103 5.63 7.85 5.98
CA ILE A 103 6.63 6.93 5.45
C ILE A 103 6.09 5.50 5.43
N LYS A 104 5.54 5.01 6.53
CA LYS A 104 5.05 3.62 6.62
C LYS A 104 3.86 3.35 5.71
N ARG A 105 2.94 4.31 5.52
CA ARG A 105 1.81 4.15 4.60
C ARG A 105 2.24 4.05 3.15
N ASN A 106 3.35 4.71 2.77
CA ASN A 106 3.79 4.74 1.39
C ASN A 106 4.88 3.73 1.05
N PHE A 107 5.69 3.32 2.03
CA PHE A 107 6.86 2.46 1.82
C PHE A 107 6.87 1.23 2.71
N SER A 108 5.72 0.61 2.95
CA SER A 108 5.61 -0.67 3.64
C SER A 108 5.43 -1.84 2.67
N GLY A 109 5.53 -3.06 3.16
CA GLY A 109 5.23 -4.27 2.40
C GLY A 109 6.44 -5.05 1.91
N LEU A 110 7.66 -4.57 2.09
CA LEU A 110 8.90 -5.29 1.81
C LEU A 110 9.54 -5.68 3.15
N ASP A 111 9.77 -6.96 3.37
CA ASP A 111 10.15 -7.51 4.68
C ASP A 111 11.64 -7.34 5.03
N ASP A 112 12.51 -7.22 4.03
CA ASP A 112 13.95 -7.05 4.20
C ASP A 112 14.43 -5.58 4.17
N LEU A 113 13.50 -4.63 4.10
CA LEU A 113 13.81 -3.21 3.99
C LEU A 113 13.01 -2.36 4.99
N ASP A 114 13.71 -1.66 5.87
CA ASP A 114 13.10 -0.72 6.82
C ASP A 114 13.16 0.72 6.28
N PRO A 115 12.04 1.27 5.79
CA PRO A 115 12.00 2.63 5.24
C PRO A 115 12.24 3.69 6.31
N VAL A 116 11.76 3.52 7.54
CA VAL A 116 11.96 4.50 8.62
C VAL A 116 13.45 4.65 8.93
N LYS A 117 14.20 3.53 8.92
CA LYS A 117 15.66 3.55 9.11
C LYS A 117 16.38 4.29 7.98
N ILE A 118 15.89 4.16 6.74
CA ILE A 118 16.48 4.87 5.60
C ILE A 118 16.21 6.36 5.71
N PHE A 119 14.97 6.76 5.93
CA PHE A 119 14.56 8.15 6.08
C PHE A 119 15.20 8.83 7.31
N SER A 120 15.51 8.07 8.36
CA SER A 120 16.17 8.61 9.57
C SER A 120 17.56 9.21 9.31
N ARG A 121 18.16 8.94 8.15
CA ARG A 121 19.43 9.57 7.75
C ARG A 121 19.24 11.04 7.40
N GLN A 122 18.17 11.37 6.74
CA GLN A 122 17.80 12.74 6.36
C GLN A 122 16.96 13.43 7.46
N PHE A 123 16.23 12.66 8.26
CA PHE A 123 15.42 13.14 9.38
C PHE A 123 15.91 12.57 10.72
N PRO A 124 16.90 13.22 11.37
CA PRO A 124 17.52 12.71 12.61
C PRO A 124 16.52 12.43 13.74
N ARG A 125 15.41 13.17 13.80
CA ARG A 125 14.31 12.96 14.75
C ARG A 125 13.68 11.56 14.64
N LEU A 126 13.70 10.94 13.48
CA LEU A 126 13.19 9.56 13.28
C LEU A 126 14.10 8.47 13.85
N LYS A 127 15.34 8.77 14.24
CA LYS A 127 16.26 7.77 14.82
C LYS A 127 15.69 7.09 16.05
N ARG A 128 14.92 7.81 16.85
CA ARG A 128 14.22 7.26 18.02
C ARG A 128 13.10 6.31 17.58
N LYS A 129 12.39 6.63 16.51
CA LYS A 129 11.26 5.84 15.99
C LYS A 129 11.68 4.50 15.36
N VAL A 130 12.90 4.40 14.88
CA VAL A 130 13.49 3.11 14.43
C VAL A 130 13.57 2.10 15.58
N LYS A 131 13.90 2.58 16.78
CA LYS A 131 14.00 1.71 17.98
C LYS A 131 12.67 1.55 18.72
N PHE A 132 11.87 2.60 18.72
CA PHE A 132 10.60 2.68 19.45
C PHE A 132 9.52 3.23 18.51
N PRO A 133 8.95 2.37 17.64
CA PRO A 133 7.87 2.76 16.74
C PRO A 133 6.67 3.30 17.49
N SER A 134 5.99 4.31 16.93
CA SER A 134 4.78 4.85 17.53
C SER A 134 3.65 3.82 17.48
N PRO A 135 2.85 3.64 18.54
CA PRO A 135 1.68 2.75 18.52
C PRO A 135 0.69 3.08 17.40
N GLU A 136 0.56 4.37 17.06
CA GLU A 136 -0.26 4.88 15.97
C GLU A 136 0.25 4.45 14.59
N CYS A 137 1.50 4.02 14.51
CA CYS A 137 2.15 3.53 13.30
C CYS A 137 2.16 2.00 13.20
N ASN A 138 1.35 1.31 13.99
CA ASN A 138 1.11 -0.13 13.84
C ASN A 138 0.37 -0.39 12.51
N PRO A 139 0.71 -1.44 11.74
CA PRO A 139 0.06 -1.75 10.46
C PRO A 139 -1.45 -1.82 10.53
N VAL A 140 -2.03 -2.39 11.58
CA VAL A 140 -3.49 -2.47 11.77
C VAL A 140 -4.10 -1.06 11.86
N LYS A 141 -3.48 -0.18 12.67
CA LYS A 141 -3.95 1.20 12.82
C LYS A 141 -3.81 2.00 11.53
N LEU A 142 -2.71 1.84 10.81
CA LEU A 142 -2.50 2.50 9.51
C LEU A 142 -3.54 2.05 8.47
N ILE A 143 -3.93 0.77 8.48
CA ILE A 143 -4.99 0.23 7.63
C ILE A 143 -6.34 0.85 8.02
N GLU A 144 -6.67 0.94 9.31
CA GLU A 144 -7.88 1.60 9.79
C GLU A 144 -7.94 3.07 9.36
N ASP A 145 -6.84 3.80 9.52
CA ASP A 145 -6.75 5.21 9.13
C ASP A 145 -6.91 5.39 7.62
N SER A 146 -6.40 4.45 6.80
CA SER A 146 -6.60 4.46 5.34
C SER A 146 -8.04 4.18 4.93
N LEU A 147 -8.77 3.41 5.73
CA LEU A 147 -10.18 3.08 5.46
C LEU A 147 -11.15 4.09 6.05
N GLY A 148 -10.73 4.82 7.07
CA GLY A 148 -11.51 5.87 7.69
C GLY A 148 -11.83 7.02 6.73
N LYS A 149 -12.63 7.96 7.19
CA LYS A 149 -12.76 9.26 6.52
C LYS A 149 -11.43 9.98 6.70
N THR A 150 -10.63 10.01 5.68
CA THR A 150 -9.47 10.90 5.68
C THR A 150 -9.98 12.33 5.59
N GLU A 151 -9.56 13.16 6.50
CA GLU A 151 -9.74 14.61 6.43
C GLU A 151 -9.01 15.21 5.23
N PHE A 152 -8.11 14.43 4.61
CA PHE A 152 -7.46 14.77 3.35
C PHE A 152 -8.45 14.56 2.21
N GLU A 153 -9.07 15.63 1.75
CA GLU A 153 -9.82 15.62 0.50
C GLU A 153 -8.89 15.19 -0.63
N GLY A 154 -9.09 13.99 -1.11
CA GLY A 154 -8.67 13.67 -2.46
C GLY A 154 -8.07 12.33 -2.73
N GLU A 155 -7.25 11.65 -1.94
CA GLU A 155 -6.62 10.44 -2.50
C GLU A 155 -6.10 9.46 -1.43
N THR A 156 -7.00 8.71 -0.81
CA THR A 156 -6.59 7.43 -0.22
C THR A 156 -6.51 6.40 -1.32
N ARG A 157 -5.33 5.82 -1.51
CA ARG A 157 -5.15 4.69 -2.42
C ARG A 157 -5.90 3.47 -1.88
N TYR A 158 -6.33 2.58 -2.78
CA TYR A 158 -6.80 1.28 -2.37
C TYR A 158 -5.66 0.46 -1.75
N LEU A 159 -6.02 -0.49 -0.89
CA LEU A 159 -5.04 -1.22 -0.09
C LEU A 159 -4.59 -2.52 -0.75
N LEU A 160 -3.31 -2.83 -0.62
CA LEU A 160 -2.73 -4.15 -0.84
C LEU A 160 -2.18 -4.66 0.50
N ILE A 161 -2.79 -5.70 1.03
CA ILE A 161 -2.36 -6.33 2.27
C ILE A 161 -1.61 -7.61 1.93
N LEU A 162 -0.32 -7.60 2.22
CA LEU A 162 0.55 -8.77 2.10
C LEU A 162 0.44 -9.58 3.39
N THR A 163 0.22 -10.87 3.28
CA THR A 163 0.01 -11.76 4.43
C THR A 163 0.82 -13.04 4.31
N GLU A 164 0.96 -13.75 5.41
CA GLU A 164 1.48 -15.10 5.47
C GLU A 164 0.36 -16.04 5.92
N ASN A 165 0.13 -17.13 5.15
CA ASN A 165 -0.88 -18.13 5.44
C ASN A 165 -2.29 -17.55 5.71
N TYR A 166 -2.62 -16.44 5.03
CA TYR A 166 -3.89 -15.72 5.21
C TYR A 166 -4.24 -15.34 6.66
N ALA A 167 -3.25 -15.34 7.54
CA ALA A 167 -3.44 -15.00 8.96
C ALA A 167 -4.06 -13.62 9.16
N ALA A 168 -3.74 -12.68 8.27
CA ALA A 168 -4.29 -11.32 8.26
C ALA A 168 -5.82 -11.28 8.12
N LEU A 169 -6.46 -12.26 7.49
CA LEU A 169 -7.92 -12.27 7.29
C LEU A 169 -8.69 -12.27 8.61
N ARG A 170 -8.24 -13.03 9.61
CA ARG A 170 -8.89 -13.06 10.91
C ARG A 170 -8.75 -11.73 11.64
N LEU A 171 -7.58 -11.10 11.55
CA LEU A 171 -7.33 -9.77 12.11
C LEU A 171 -8.23 -8.74 11.42
N LEU A 172 -8.29 -8.75 10.08
CA LEU A 172 -9.11 -7.85 9.30
C LEU A 172 -10.61 -8.05 9.56
N GLN A 173 -11.10 -9.29 9.67
CA GLN A 173 -12.49 -9.57 10.00
C GLN A 173 -12.91 -9.01 11.36
N SER A 174 -12.01 -9.03 12.36
CA SER A 174 -12.28 -8.44 13.66
C SER A 174 -12.38 -6.91 13.59
N GLN A 175 -11.55 -6.28 12.77
CA GLN A 175 -11.51 -4.83 12.59
C GLN A 175 -12.66 -4.33 11.69
N PHE A 176 -13.06 -5.12 10.69
CA PHE A 176 -14.11 -4.72 9.74
C PHE A 176 -15.53 -5.05 10.17
N ARG A 177 -15.76 -5.52 11.40
CA ARG A 177 -17.12 -5.85 11.90
C ARG A 177 -18.14 -4.72 11.71
N GLY A 178 -17.69 -3.46 11.70
CA GLY A 178 -18.54 -2.28 11.46
C GLY A 178 -18.79 -1.95 9.99
N HIS A 179 -18.08 -2.57 9.04
CA HIS A 179 -18.11 -2.22 7.61
C HIS A 179 -18.82 -3.23 6.72
N ASP A 180 -19.17 -4.42 7.22
CA ASP A 180 -19.81 -5.52 6.47
C ASP A 180 -19.20 -5.71 5.07
N PRO A 181 -17.91 -6.08 4.95
CA PRO A 181 -17.22 -6.15 3.68
C PRO A 181 -17.73 -7.31 2.82
N VAL A 182 -17.85 -7.09 1.52
CA VAL A 182 -18.10 -8.14 0.55
C VAL A 182 -16.79 -8.81 0.21
N ILE A 183 -16.60 -10.05 0.65
CA ILE A 183 -15.41 -10.84 0.33
C ILE A 183 -15.65 -11.62 -0.95
N ILE A 184 -14.73 -11.46 -1.92
CA ILE A 184 -14.75 -12.17 -3.19
C ILE A 184 -13.49 -13.01 -3.27
N PHE A 185 -13.67 -14.33 -3.30
CA PHE A 185 -12.58 -15.30 -3.38
C PHE A 185 -12.31 -15.70 -4.82
N GLY A 186 -11.04 -15.73 -5.20
CA GLY A 186 -10.57 -16.44 -6.37
C GLY A 186 -10.35 -17.91 -6.06
N SER A 187 -10.54 -18.75 -7.05
CA SER A 187 -10.29 -20.17 -6.97
C SER A 187 -9.18 -20.56 -7.95
N SER A 188 -8.35 -21.52 -7.54
CA SER A 188 -7.34 -22.13 -8.42
C SER A 188 -7.92 -23.19 -9.35
N PHE A 189 -9.20 -23.57 -9.18
CA PHE A 189 -9.84 -24.56 -10.04
C PHE A 189 -10.11 -23.99 -11.44
N PRO A 190 -9.75 -24.72 -12.51
CA PRO A 190 -9.91 -24.24 -13.89
C PRO A 190 -11.34 -23.82 -14.25
N LYS A 191 -12.37 -24.49 -13.70
CA LYS A 191 -13.77 -24.12 -13.92
C LYS A 191 -14.15 -22.74 -13.36
N ASP A 192 -13.52 -22.33 -12.27
CA ASP A 192 -13.79 -21.05 -11.63
C ASP A 192 -12.99 -19.90 -12.26
N GLN A 193 -12.02 -20.22 -13.10
CA GLN A 193 -11.24 -19.24 -13.88
C GLN A 193 -11.87 -18.94 -15.25
N GLN A 194 -13.04 -19.52 -15.53
CA GLN A 194 -13.75 -19.26 -16.78
C GLN A 194 -14.21 -17.81 -16.88
N TYR A 195 -14.25 -17.30 -18.10
CA TYR A 195 -14.68 -15.94 -18.42
C TYR A 195 -16.02 -15.55 -17.76
N THR A 196 -16.98 -16.49 -17.70
CA THR A 196 -18.28 -16.27 -17.06
C THR A 196 -18.15 -15.95 -15.57
N GLN A 197 -17.21 -16.59 -14.86
CA GLN A 197 -16.99 -16.33 -13.43
C GLN A 197 -16.29 -14.99 -13.24
N ILE A 198 -15.35 -14.63 -14.10
CA ILE A 198 -14.73 -13.32 -14.12
C ILE A 198 -15.80 -12.23 -14.28
N CYS A 199 -16.70 -12.37 -15.25
CA CYS A 199 -17.80 -11.44 -15.47
C CYS A 199 -18.73 -11.32 -14.25
N ARG A 200 -19.06 -12.44 -13.59
CA ARG A 200 -19.86 -12.44 -12.35
C ARG A 200 -19.18 -11.65 -11.23
N ASN A 201 -17.90 -11.88 -11.04
CA ASN A 201 -17.12 -11.17 -10.02
C ASN A 201 -17.03 -9.68 -10.31
N ILE A 202 -16.81 -9.29 -11.58
CA ILE A 202 -16.81 -7.88 -11.99
C ILE A 202 -18.18 -7.24 -11.73
N ASN A 203 -19.27 -7.92 -12.06
CA ASN A 203 -20.61 -7.40 -11.78
C ASN A 203 -20.87 -7.23 -10.27
N ARG A 204 -20.40 -8.16 -9.43
CA ARG A 204 -20.48 -8.01 -7.96
C ARG A 204 -19.70 -6.79 -7.48
N ILE A 205 -18.49 -6.60 -8.00
CA ILE A 205 -17.67 -5.43 -7.67
C ILE A 205 -18.36 -4.16 -8.13
N LYS A 206 -18.92 -4.14 -9.35
CA LYS A 206 -19.68 -3.01 -9.88
C LYS A 206 -20.82 -2.60 -8.94
N VAL A 207 -21.64 -3.55 -8.51
CA VAL A 207 -22.73 -3.28 -7.55
C VAL A 207 -22.18 -2.69 -6.25
N CYS A 208 -21.07 -3.22 -5.74
CA CYS A 208 -20.44 -2.68 -4.52
C CYS A 208 -19.90 -1.26 -4.74
N MET A 209 -19.33 -0.98 -5.92
CA MET A 209 -18.87 0.38 -6.27
C MET A 209 -20.03 1.37 -6.30
N GLU A 210 -21.15 1.00 -6.93
CA GLU A 210 -22.34 1.83 -7.06
C GLU A 210 -23.05 2.07 -5.72
N THR A 211 -23.01 1.08 -4.83
CA THR A 211 -23.67 1.12 -3.51
C THR A 211 -22.75 1.60 -2.38
N GLY A 212 -21.46 1.81 -2.66
CA GLY A 212 -20.48 2.27 -1.67
C GLY A 212 -20.10 1.21 -0.62
N ARG A 213 -20.24 -0.09 -0.93
CA ARG A 213 -19.85 -1.19 -0.04
C ARG A 213 -18.36 -1.46 -0.17
N MET A 214 -17.73 -1.82 0.96
CA MET A 214 -16.34 -2.28 0.97
C MET A 214 -16.22 -3.65 0.31
N VAL A 215 -15.17 -3.82 -0.50
CA VAL A 215 -14.85 -5.09 -1.16
C VAL A 215 -13.47 -5.56 -0.76
N VAL A 216 -13.36 -6.84 -0.41
CA VAL A 216 -12.08 -7.52 -0.16
C VAL A 216 -11.88 -8.58 -1.24
N LEU A 217 -10.80 -8.45 -2.01
CA LEU A 217 -10.43 -9.36 -3.08
C LEU A 217 -9.32 -10.30 -2.60
N LEU A 218 -9.53 -11.61 -2.76
CA LEU A 218 -8.62 -12.67 -2.35
C LEU A 218 -8.31 -13.58 -3.53
N ASN A 219 -7.05 -13.76 -3.88
CA ASN A 219 -6.60 -14.67 -4.94
C ASN A 219 -7.31 -14.45 -6.29
N LEU A 220 -7.47 -13.23 -6.72
CA LEU A 220 -8.17 -12.86 -7.95
C LEU A 220 -7.21 -12.23 -8.98
N GLU A 221 -6.03 -12.81 -9.17
CA GLU A 221 -4.99 -12.26 -10.06
C GLU A 221 -5.51 -12.00 -11.48
N SER A 222 -6.34 -12.91 -12.02
CA SER A 222 -6.94 -12.77 -13.35
C SER A 222 -7.92 -11.60 -13.48
N LEU A 223 -8.37 -11.02 -12.37
CA LEU A 223 -9.34 -9.95 -12.35
C LEU A 223 -8.70 -8.54 -12.41
N TYR A 224 -7.45 -8.42 -12.00
CA TYR A 224 -6.82 -7.12 -11.83
C TYR A 224 -6.66 -6.34 -13.13
N GLU A 225 -6.48 -7.02 -14.26
CA GLU A 225 -6.46 -6.38 -15.58
C GLU A 225 -7.79 -5.69 -15.91
N SER A 226 -8.90 -6.36 -15.59
CA SER A 226 -10.26 -5.82 -15.78
C SER A 226 -10.57 -4.64 -14.85
N LEU A 227 -9.91 -4.58 -13.70
CA LEU A 227 -10.05 -3.52 -12.71
C LEU A 227 -8.97 -2.44 -12.83
N TYR A 228 -8.19 -2.44 -13.91
CA TYR A 228 -7.02 -1.59 -14.07
C TYR A 228 -7.30 -0.12 -13.78
N ASP A 229 -8.33 0.46 -14.41
CA ASP A 229 -8.67 1.87 -14.23
C ASP A 229 -9.26 2.14 -12.84
N ALA A 230 -10.00 1.18 -12.28
CA ALA A 230 -10.52 1.26 -10.92
C ALA A 230 -9.40 1.25 -9.87
N LEU A 231 -8.44 0.31 -9.99
CA LEU A 231 -7.28 0.23 -9.09
C LEU A 231 -6.36 1.44 -9.22
N ASN A 232 -6.35 2.07 -10.38
CA ASN A 232 -5.63 3.30 -10.66
C ASN A 232 -6.36 4.55 -10.14
N GLN A 233 -7.62 4.40 -9.71
CA GLN A 233 -8.50 5.49 -9.32
C GLN A 233 -8.62 6.58 -10.40
N TYR A 234 -8.56 6.15 -11.68
CA TYR A 234 -8.71 7.03 -12.82
C TYR A 234 -10.18 7.36 -13.04
N TYR A 235 -10.66 8.33 -12.29
CA TYR A 235 -12.07 8.73 -12.31
C TYR A 235 -12.36 9.79 -13.37
N VAL A 236 -13.47 9.60 -14.07
CA VAL A 236 -14.08 10.62 -14.91
C VAL A 236 -15.26 11.20 -14.14
N TYR A 237 -15.28 12.52 -14.00
CA TYR A 237 -16.37 13.22 -13.32
C TYR A 237 -17.43 13.66 -14.33
N LEU A 238 -18.65 13.15 -14.17
CA LEU A 238 -19.81 13.54 -14.93
C LEU A 238 -20.86 14.02 -13.95
N ASP A 239 -21.30 15.25 -14.08
CA ASP A 239 -22.30 15.87 -13.19
C ASP A 239 -21.99 15.66 -11.69
N LYS A 240 -20.74 15.96 -11.29
CA LYS A 240 -20.19 15.81 -9.94
C LYS A 240 -20.14 14.35 -9.43
N GLN A 241 -20.46 13.37 -10.24
CA GLN A 241 -20.37 11.96 -9.87
C GLN A 241 -19.11 11.33 -10.47
N LYS A 242 -18.48 10.45 -9.70
CA LYS A 242 -17.28 9.70 -10.11
C LYS A 242 -17.69 8.47 -10.92
N TYR A 243 -17.03 8.28 -12.05
CA TYR A 243 -17.17 7.10 -12.89
C TYR A 243 -15.80 6.51 -13.22
N VAL A 244 -15.77 5.20 -13.40
CA VAL A 244 -14.58 4.47 -13.86
C VAL A 244 -14.98 3.44 -14.91
N ASP A 245 -14.05 3.13 -15.80
CA ASP A 245 -14.25 2.10 -16.79
C ASP A 245 -13.75 0.74 -16.26
N LEU A 246 -14.62 -0.28 -16.34
CA LEU A 246 -14.28 -1.66 -16.01
C LEU A 246 -14.11 -2.46 -17.29
N GLY A 247 -13.04 -3.24 -17.40
CA GLY A 247 -12.76 -4.09 -18.54
C GLY A 247 -13.60 -5.38 -18.49
N LEU A 248 -14.39 -5.64 -19.51
CA LEU A 248 -15.13 -6.89 -19.72
C LEU A 248 -14.71 -7.49 -21.06
N GLY A 249 -13.58 -8.18 -21.07
CA GLY A 249 -12.99 -8.67 -22.32
C GLY A 249 -12.63 -7.51 -23.26
N ASN A 250 -13.28 -7.48 -24.45
CA ASN A 250 -13.07 -6.41 -25.42
C ASN A 250 -13.94 -5.16 -25.18
N HIS A 251 -14.81 -5.20 -24.19
CA HIS A 251 -15.73 -4.11 -23.88
C HIS A 251 -15.30 -3.39 -22.60
N ARG A 252 -15.62 -2.10 -22.53
CA ARG A 252 -15.51 -1.31 -21.33
C ARG A 252 -16.89 -0.91 -20.85
N VAL A 253 -17.15 -1.09 -19.58
CA VAL A 253 -18.41 -0.72 -18.95
C VAL A 253 -18.14 0.40 -17.95
N LYS A 254 -18.83 1.53 -18.15
CA LYS A 254 -18.76 2.64 -17.22
C LYS A 254 -19.52 2.32 -15.95
N CYS A 255 -18.86 2.49 -14.82
CA CYS A 255 -19.39 2.21 -13.50
C CYS A 255 -19.31 3.45 -12.63
N ARG A 256 -20.41 3.79 -11.94
CA ARG A 256 -20.41 4.85 -10.95
C ARG A 256 -19.68 4.38 -9.69
N VAL A 257 -18.88 5.26 -9.10
CA VAL A 257 -18.15 4.98 -7.85
C VAL A 257 -18.69 5.86 -6.74
N ALA A 258 -19.32 5.26 -5.74
CA ALA A 258 -19.79 5.96 -4.56
C ALA A 258 -18.61 6.36 -3.66
N ASP A 259 -18.69 7.51 -2.99
CA ASP A 259 -17.59 8.05 -2.17
C ASP A 259 -17.18 7.14 -1.00
N LYS A 260 -18.12 6.35 -0.49
CA LYS A 260 -17.85 5.38 0.60
C LYS A 260 -17.21 4.09 0.12
N PHE A 261 -17.10 3.87 -1.20
CA PHE A 261 -16.54 2.63 -1.74
C PHE A 261 -15.06 2.50 -1.34
N LYS A 262 -14.70 1.33 -0.84
CA LYS A 262 -13.32 0.96 -0.49
C LYS A 262 -13.00 -0.41 -1.08
N LEU A 263 -11.77 -0.58 -1.55
CA LEU A 263 -11.29 -1.82 -2.11
C LEU A 263 -9.99 -2.24 -1.45
N ILE A 264 -9.92 -3.50 -1.05
CA ILE A 264 -8.77 -4.11 -0.42
C ILE A 264 -8.40 -5.35 -1.20
N VAL A 265 -7.15 -5.45 -1.60
CA VAL A 265 -6.55 -6.65 -2.17
C VAL A 265 -5.77 -7.34 -1.06
N VAL A 266 -6.06 -8.61 -0.79
CA VAL A 266 -5.30 -9.42 0.15
C VAL A 266 -4.63 -10.55 -0.62
N ALA A 267 -3.32 -10.69 -0.48
CA ALA A 267 -2.56 -11.71 -1.16
C ALA A 267 -1.38 -12.19 -0.31
N GLU A 268 -0.96 -13.43 -0.53
CA GLU A 268 0.26 -13.96 0.07
C GLU A 268 1.48 -13.16 -0.40
N LYS A 269 2.37 -12.81 0.53
CA LYS A 269 3.55 -11.98 0.24
C LYS A 269 4.40 -12.55 -0.91
N ASP A 270 4.61 -13.86 -0.92
CA ASP A 270 5.39 -14.54 -1.95
C ASP A 270 4.74 -14.44 -3.34
N VAL A 271 3.41 -14.48 -3.39
CA VAL A 271 2.64 -14.28 -4.63
C VAL A 271 2.80 -12.85 -5.14
N VAL A 272 2.71 -11.86 -4.23
CA VAL A 272 2.91 -10.45 -4.58
C VAL A 272 4.33 -10.21 -5.10
N TYR A 273 5.34 -10.73 -4.40
CA TYR A 273 6.74 -10.53 -4.81
C TYR A 273 7.02 -11.20 -6.16
N LYS A 274 6.56 -12.43 -6.39
CA LYS A 274 6.91 -13.20 -7.58
C LYS A 274 5.99 -12.94 -8.78
N ARG A 275 4.67 -12.79 -8.56
CA ARG A 275 3.67 -12.79 -9.65
C ARG A 275 3.04 -11.44 -9.95
N PHE A 276 2.84 -10.56 -8.94
CA PHE A 276 2.19 -9.29 -9.22
C PHE A 276 3.10 -8.40 -10.06
N GLN A 277 2.51 -7.75 -11.05
CA GLN A 277 3.23 -6.80 -11.89
C GLN A 277 3.51 -5.50 -11.12
N ILE A 278 4.68 -4.91 -11.35
CA ILE A 278 5.10 -3.65 -10.72
C ILE A 278 4.03 -2.54 -10.85
N PRO A 279 3.40 -2.32 -12.03
CA PRO A 279 2.36 -1.31 -12.15
C PRO A 279 1.14 -1.53 -11.24
N LEU A 280 0.80 -2.76 -10.91
CA LEU A 280 -0.27 -3.08 -9.96
C LEU A 280 0.17 -2.75 -8.52
N ILE A 281 1.37 -3.20 -8.14
CA ILE A 281 1.93 -2.97 -6.80
C ILE A 281 2.01 -1.47 -6.50
N ASN A 282 2.48 -0.67 -7.45
CA ASN A 282 2.70 0.77 -7.29
C ASN A 282 1.41 1.61 -7.24
N ARG A 283 0.25 1.04 -7.59
CA ARG A 283 -1.04 1.73 -7.48
C ARG A 283 -1.65 1.65 -6.11
N LEU A 284 -1.31 0.62 -5.36
CA LEU A 284 -1.93 0.30 -4.09
C LEU A 284 -1.06 0.78 -2.93
N GLU A 285 -1.69 1.20 -1.83
CA GLU A 285 -1.03 1.41 -0.56
C GLU A 285 -0.75 0.03 0.06
N LYS A 286 0.51 -0.26 0.34
CA LYS A 286 0.98 -1.59 0.71
C LYS A 286 1.18 -1.72 2.22
N HIS A 287 0.67 -2.79 2.80
CA HIS A 287 0.91 -3.13 4.20
C HIS A 287 1.27 -4.61 4.34
N LEU A 288 2.36 -4.89 5.03
CA LEU A 288 2.68 -6.24 5.45
C LEU A 288 1.98 -6.52 6.79
N LEU A 289 1.04 -7.45 6.78
CA LEU A 289 0.28 -7.84 7.96
C LEU A 289 0.50 -9.33 8.26
N VAL A 290 1.48 -9.61 9.08
CA VAL A 290 1.77 -10.94 9.62
C VAL A 290 1.34 -10.99 11.09
N MET A 291 1.17 -12.17 11.66
CA MET A 291 0.70 -12.32 13.04
C MET A 291 1.52 -11.50 14.03
N SER A 292 2.84 -11.46 13.87
CA SER A 292 3.74 -10.71 14.74
C SER A 292 3.59 -9.20 14.65
N THR A 293 3.23 -8.66 13.50
CA THR A 293 3.12 -7.19 13.29
C THR A 293 1.85 -6.59 13.90
N GLY A 294 0.83 -7.40 14.14
CA GLY A 294 -0.43 -6.98 14.79
C GLY A 294 -0.38 -6.99 16.30
N LEU A 295 0.69 -7.51 16.93
CA LEU A 295 0.80 -7.63 18.37
C LEU A 295 1.34 -6.35 19.01
N THR A 296 0.75 -5.98 20.15
CA THR A 296 1.36 -4.98 21.04
C THR A 296 2.61 -5.58 21.72
N GLU A 297 3.52 -4.74 22.21
CA GLU A 297 4.71 -5.20 22.94
C GLU A 297 4.38 -6.20 24.08
N ARG A 298 3.29 -5.96 24.80
CA ARG A 298 2.83 -6.86 25.87
C ARG A 298 2.39 -8.21 25.32
N GLN A 299 1.64 -8.21 24.21
CA GLN A 299 1.20 -9.43 23.54
C GLN A 299 2.40 -10.20 22.96
N ALA A 300 3.35 -9.49 22.32
CA ALA A 300 4.56 -10.12 21.79
C ALA A 300 5.40 -10.81 22.89
N ARG A 301 5.56 -10.17 24.06
CA ARG A 301 6.21 -10.79 25.22
C ARG A 301 5.47 -12.04 25.69
N LEU A 302 4.14 -11.95 25.84
CA LEU A 302 3.33 -13.12 26.24
C LEU A 302 3.42 -14.28 25.25
N VAL A 303 3.45 -13.99 23.94
CA VAL A 303 3.63 -15.04 22.92
C VAL A 303 5.00 -15.70 23.09
N LYS A 304 6.05 -14.91 23.27
CA LYS A 304 7.40 -15.45 23.50
C LYS A 304 7.48 -16.29 24.77
N ASP A 305 6.90 -15.83 25.87
CA ASP A 305 6.85 -16.60 27.13
C ASP A 305 6.09 -17.93 26.95
N LEU A 306 5.01 -17.91 26.12
CA LEU A 306 4.26 -19.13 25.77
C LEU A 306 5.06 -20.07 24.88
N GLU A 307 5.79 -19.56 23.90
CA GLU A 307 6.67 -20.35 23.04
C GLU A 307 7.77 -21.02 23.86
N GLU A 308 8.46 -20.29 24.74
CA GLU A 308 9.46 -20.80 25.64
C GLU A 308 8.87 -21.88 26.61
N TRP A 309 7.63 -21.65 27.09
CA TRP A 309 6.94 -22.62 27.93
C TRP A 309 6.59 -23.92 27.16
N VAL A 310 6.10 -23.81 25.93
CA VAL A 310 5.80 -24.95 25.04
C VAL A 310 7.06 -25.75 24.73
N GLU A 311 8.16 -25.11 24.41
CA GLU A 311 9.46 -25.77 24.18
C GLU A 311 9.94 -26.52 25.43
N HIS A 312 9.82 -25.89 26.57
CA HIS A 312 10.21 -26.52 27.85
C HIS A 312 9.31 -27.70 28.22
N PHE A 313 8.00 -27.57 27.97
CA PHE A 313 7.01 -28.61 28.30
C PHE A 313 7.08 -29.80 27.34
N SER A 314 7.30 -29.55 26.04
CA SER A 314 7.31 -30.59 25.01
C SER A 314 8.61 -31.36 24.88
N ASN A 315 9.71 -30.89 25.52
CA ASN A 315 11.08 -31.39 25.29
C ASN A 315 11.47 -31.47 23.81
N ALA A 316 10.74 -30.77 22.94
CA ALA A 316 11.01 -30.73 21.52
C ALA A 316 12.23 -29.84 21.28
N LYS A 317 13.37 -30.45 20.96
CA LYS A 317 14.46 -29.69 20.31
C LYS A 317 13.96 -29.22 18.94
N PRO A 318 14.18 -27.97 18.54
CA PRO A 318 13.89 -27.56 17.19
C PRO A 318 14.70 -28.45 16.24
N GLU A 319 14.02 -29.27 15.46
CA GLU A 319 14.65 -29.96 14.35
C GLU A 319 15.11 -28.87 13.37
N HIS A 320 16.42 -28.66 13.32
CA HIS A 320 17.01 -27.94 12.20
C HIS A 320 16.64 -28.71 10.93
N SER A 321 15.66 -28.22 10.20
CA SER A 321 15.38 -28.69 8.86
C SER A 321 16.60 -28.35 7.99
N SER A 322 17.57 -29.29 7.99
CA SER A 322 18.58 -29.35 6.96
C SER A 322 17.89 -29.78 5.68
N THR A 323 17.46 -28.83 4.89
CA THR A 323 17.12 -29.06 3.50
C THR A 323 18.41 -29.31 2.73
N GLN A 324 18.59 -30.56 2.31
CA GLN A 324 19.41 -30.90 1.18
C GLN A 324 18.80 -30.39 -0.12
#